data_a26c7da77aa669aae306bb1820bdf521
#
_entry.id   a26c7da77aa669aae306bb1820bdf521
#
_cell.length_a   1.000
_cell.length_b   1.000
_cell.length_c   1.000
_cell.angle_alpha   90.00
_cell.angle_beta   90.00
_cell.angle_gamma   90.00
#
_symmetry.space_group_name_H-M   'P 1'
#
loop_
_entity.id
_entity.type
_entity.pdbx_description
1 polymer ?
#
loop_
_entity_poly.entity_id
_entity_poly.type
_entity_poly.pdbx_seq_one_letter_code
_entity_poly.pdbx_strand_id
1 'polypeptide(L)'
;MQQAGDGLRRQLDARPWPAELRQAGEALLARQVALAAMPREQAPRYPQLLVALLDARLQLEAQLRQHAEAATAPRQLLQRLNRAMGELLLHAQARSARVLGDHSLNLDQDGFAALDRQIEADFAAAIELLPAQAEALHKQRLAYRFVRKRLLDPDPGQVDGSLERYVGGVLLSLDMLAADPMLDPLP
;
A
#
# COMPACT_ATOMS: atom_id res chain seq x y z
N MET A 1 -1.78 -12.23 6.13
CA MET A 1 -0.68 -11.50 6.82
C MET A 1 0.66 -12.22 6.73
N GLN A 2 0.77 -13.53 6.96
CA GLN A 2 2.05 -14.26 6.86
C GLN A 2 2.74 -14.11 5.50
N GLN A 3 2.03 -14.25 4.39
CA GLN A 3 2.61 -14.15 3.03
C GLN A 3 3.27 -12.80 2.72
N ALA A 4 2.72 -11.70 3.21
CA ALA A 4 3.30 -10.36 3.00
C ALA A 4 4.60 -10.17 3.81
N GLY A 5 4.65 -10.68 5.04
CA GLY A 5 5.87 -10.68 5.86
C GLY A 5 6.98 -11.53 5.25
N ASP A 6 6.65 -12.71 4.70
CA ASP A 6 7.60 -13.59 4.01
C ASP A 6 8.15 -12.94 2.73
N GLY A 7 7.34 -12.16 2.02
CA GLY A 7 7.77 -11.38 0.86
C GLY A 7 8.82 -10.33 1.24
N LEU A 8 8.52 -9.50 2.23
CA LEU A 8 9.46 -8.47 2.71
C LEU A 8 10.77 -9.10 3.23
N ARG A 9 10.68 -10.18 4.01
CA ARG A 9 11.88 -10.89 4.50
C ARG A 9 12.75 -11.36 3.36
N ARG A 10 12.17 -12.04 2.36
CA ARG A 10 12.93 -12.47 1.16
C ARG A 10 13.60 -11.32 0.44
N GLN A 11 12.94 -10.16 0.32
CA GLN A 11 13.53 -8.97 -0.30
C GLN A 11 14.69 -8.39 0.52
N LEU A 12 14.57 -8.37 1.85
CA LEU A 12 15.65 -7.93 2.75
C LEU A 12 16.87 -8.84 2.69
N ASP A 13 16.66 -10.15 2.46
CA ASP A 13 17.74 -11.15 2.38
C ASP A 13 18.35 -11.24 0.97
N ALA A 14 17.64 -10.81 -0.08
CA ALA A 14 18.04 -10.99 -1.48
C ALA A 14 19.20 -10.07 -1.92
N ARG A 15 19.44 -8.96 -1.22
CA ARG A 15 20.50 -8.00 -1.57
C ARG A 15 21.02 -7.24 -0.34
N PRO A 16 22.26 -6.72 -0.40
CA PRO A 16 22.81 -5.89 0.67
C PRO A 16 22.12 -4.51 0.67
N TRP A 17 21.17 -4.34 1.58
CA TRP A 17 20.53 -3.05 1.82
C TRP A 17 21.39 -2.19 2.76
N PRO A 18 21.31 -0.85 2.69
CA PRO A 18 21.83 0.04 3.72
C PRO A 18 21.33 -0.36 5.10
N ALA A 19 22.17 -0.19 6.12
CA ALA A 19 21.86 -0.66 7.49
C ALA A 19 20.56 -0.08 8.03
N GLU A 20 20.31 1.21 7.79
CA GLU A 20 19.11 1.93 8.21
C GLU A 20 17.84 1.36 7.58
N LEU A 21 17.90 1.04 6.28
CA LEU A 21 16.78 0.47 5.55
C LEU A 21 16.48 -0.95 6.01
N ARG A 22 17.51 -1.76 6.22
CA ARG A 22 17.40 -3.12 6.78
C ARG A 22 16.75 -3.06 8.16
N GLN A 23 17.24 -2.18 9.04
CA GLN A 23 16.70 -2.00 10.40
C GLN A 23 15.22 -1.60 10.37
N ALA A 24 14.83 -0.66 9.50
CA ALA A 24 13.44 -0.25 9.34
C ALA A 24 12.55 -1.41 8.85
N GLY A 25 13.03 -2.22 7.90
CA GLY A 25 12.32 -3.42 7.42
C GLY A 25 12.15 -4.48 8.50
N GLU A 26 13.20 -4.77 9.26
CA GLU A 26 13.16 -5.70 10.39
C GLU A 26 12.21 -5.22 11.50
N ALA A 27 12.20 -3.91 11.80
CA ALA A 27 11.27 -3.32 12.74
C ALA A 27 9.82 -3.50 12.30
N LEU A 28 9.50 -3.27 11.02
CA LEU A 28 8.16 -3.51 10.46
C LEU A 28 7.75 -4.98 10.59
N LEU A 29 8.64 -5.92 10.23
CA LEU A 29 8.38 -7.36 10.38
C LEU A 29 8.11 -7.75 11.84
N ALA A 30 8.89 -7.24 12.78
CA ALA A 30 8.70 -7.50 14.20
C ALA A 30 7.33 -7.02 14.69
N ARG A 31 6.85 -5.84 14.23
CA ARG A 31 5.51 -5.32 14.57
C ARG A 31 4.39 -6.15 13.95
N GLN A 32 4.57 -6.63 12.70
CA GLN A 32 3.62 -7.54 12.07
C GLN A 32 3.48 -8.86 12.83
N VAL A 33 4.61 -9.45 13.24
CA VAL A 33 4.62 -10.70 14.04
C VAL A 33 3.93 -10.47 15.38
N ALA A 34 4.25 -9.38 16.09
CA ALA A 34 3.64 -9.05 17.37
C ALA A 34 2.10 -8.89 17.25
N LEU A 35 1.63 -8.21 16.20
CA LEU A 35 0.20 -8.05 15.94
C LEU A 35 -0.48 -9.38 15.60
N ALA A 36 0.16 -10.22 14.78
CA ALA A 36 -0.38 -11.52 14.38
C ALA A 36 -0.43 -12.53 15.53
N ALA A 37 0.51 -12.44 16.49
CA ALA A 37 0.61 -13.32 17.64
C ALA A 37 -0.26 -12.85 18.83
N MET A 38 -0.96 -11.71 18.73
CA MET A 38 -1.71 -11.14 19.84
C MET A 38 -2.89 -12.04 20.23
N PRO A 39 -2.97 -12.46 21.50
CA PRO A 39 -4.10 -13.24 22.00
C PRO A 39 -5.40 -12.41 21.99
N ARG A 40 -6.55 -13.06 21.78
CA ARG A 40 -7.87 -12.41 21.74
C ARG A 40 -8.21 -11.68 23.06
N GLU A 41 -7.72 -12.17 24.17
CA GLU A 41 -7.90 -11.59 25.50
C GLU A 41 -7.20 -10.22 25.63
N GLN A 42 -6.24 -9.94 24.78
CA GLN A 42 -5.50 -8.66 24.71
C GLN A 42 -6.05 -7.71 23.64
N ALA A 43 -7.24 -7.96 23.10
CA ALA A 43 -7.87 -7.11 22.08
C ALA A 43 -7.87 -5.59 22.43
N PRO A 44 -8.01 -5.14 23.69
CA PRO A 44 -7.86 -3.71 24.04
C PRO A 44 -6.50 -3.08 23.68
N ARG A 45 -5.46 -3.88 23.50
CA ARG A 45 -4.11 -3.41 23.10
C ARG A 45 -3.94 -3.33 21.57
N TYR A 46 -4.90 -3.83 20.80
CA TYR A 46 -4.84 -3.85 19.33
C TYR A 46 -4.58 -2.47 18.71
N PRO A 47 -5.27 -1.37 19.12
CA PRO A 47 -5.01 -0.05 18.55
C PRO A 47 -3.55 0.40 18.72
N GLN A 48 -2.96 0.17 19.89
CA GLN A 48 -1.56 0.57 20.17
C GLN A 48 -0.57 -0.22 19.29
N LEU A 49 -0.80 -1.52 19.09
CA LEU A 49 0.06 -2.35 18.24
C LEU A 49 -0.11 -1.97 16.76
N LEU A 50 -1.31 -1.61 16.34
CA LEU A 50 -1.57 -1.14 14.98
C LEU A 50 -0.88 0.20 14.71
N VAL A 51 -0.96 1.16 15.63
CA VAL A 51 -0.24 2.44 15.52
C VAL A 51 1.25 2.20 15.40
N ALA A 52 1.83 1.35 16.26
CA ALA A 52 3.26 1.03 16.19
C ALA A 52 3.66 0.35 14.86
N LEU A 53 2.77 -0.44 14.26
CA LEU A 53 2.98 -1.04 12.94
C LEU A 53 2.97 0.03 11.84
N LEU A 54 2.02 0.97 11.90
CA LEU A 54 1.89 2.07 10.93
C LEU A 54 3.09 3.02 10.99
N ASP A 55 3.56 3.35 12.19
CA ASP A 55 4.77 4.17 12.38
C ASP A 55 6.01 3.48 11.80
N ALA A 56 6.18 2.17 12.04
CA ALA A 56 7.29 1.40 11.46
C ALA A 56 7.21 1.36 9.92
N ARG A 57 6.00 1.26 9.35
CA ARG A 57 5.78 1.35 7.90
C ARG A 57 6.21 2.72 7.36
N LEU A 58 5.80 3.82 7.99
CA LEU A 58 6.18 5.18 7.58
C LEU A 58 7.70 5.38 7.64
N GLN A 59 8.36 4.85 8.67
CA GLN A 59 9.83 4.90 8.77
C GLN A 59 10.51 4.15 7.62
N LEU A 60 10.04 2.93 7.30
CA LEU A 60 10.55 2.17 6.15
C LEU A 60 10.34 2.93 4.84
N GLU A 61 9.15 3.50 4.62
CA GLU A 61 8.86 4.30 3.42
C GLU A 61 9.74 5.55 3.31
N ALA A 62 10.07 6.21 4.43
CA ALA A 62 10.98 7.34 4.46
C ALA A 62 12.40 6.91 4.06
N GLN A 63 12.89 5.79 4.57
CA GLN A 63 14.19 5.23 4.21
C GLN A 63 14.23 4.80 2.74
N LEU A 64 13.19 4.14 2.24
CA LEU A 64 13.09 3.78 0.82
C LEU A 64 13.16 5.00 -0.10
N ARG A 65 12.52 6.12 0.27
CA ARG A 65 12.58 7.37 -0.50
C ARG A 65 13.98 7.97 -0.54
N GLN A 66 14.73 7.89 0.55
CA GLN A 66 16.10 8.39 0.63
C GLN A 66 17.08 7.55 -0.21
N HIS A 67 16.81 6.26 -0.34
CA HIS A 67 17.67 5.30 -1.03
C HIS A 67 17.09 4.84 -2.38
N ALA A 68 16.03 5.50 -2.86
CA ALA A 68 15.44 5.17 -4.16
C ALA A 68 16.51 5.41 -5.25
N GLU A 69 16.99 4.33 -5.85
CA GLU A 69 17.69 4.37 -7.12
C GLU A 69 16.81 5.09 -8.15
N ALA A 70 17.43 5.73 -9.13
CA ALA A 70 16.72 6.44 -10.18
C ALA A 70 15.89 5.45 -11.02
N ALA A 71 14.71 5.08 -10.49
CA ALA A 71 13.77 4.28 -11.24
C ALA A 71 13.27 5.08 -12.44
N THR A 72 12.95 4.41 -13.54
CA THR A 72 12.36 5.06 -14.72
C THR A 72 11.02 5.73 -14.39
N ALA A 73 10.65 6.76 -15.12
CA ALA A 73 9.40 7.48 -14.91
C ALA A 73 8.15 6.55 -14.91
N PRO A 74 8.04 5.56 -15.82
CA PRO A 74 6.95 4.58 -15.78
C PRO A 74 6.91 3.78 -14.48
N ARG A 75 8.06 3.27 -14.04
CA ARG A 75 8.15 2.49 -12.80
C ARG A 75 7.80 3.32 -11.58
N GLN A 76 8.30 4.55 -11.49
CA GLN A 76 7.96 5.47 -10.40
C GLN A 76 6.45 5.76 -10.35
N LEU A 77 5.82 5.94 -11.50
CA LEU A 77 4.38 6.18 -11.61
C LEU A 77 3.57 4.97 -11.10
N LEU A 78 3.92 3.76 -11.54
CA LEU A 78 3.25 2.53 -11.07
C LEU A 78 3.44 2.31 -9.57
N GLN A 79 4.64 2.57 -9.04
CA GLN A 79 4.92 2.46 -7.60
C GLN A 79 4.15 3.52 -6.79
N ARG A 80 4.02 4.75 -7.31
CA ARG A 80 3.22 5.81 -6.68
C ARG A 80 1.75 5.43 -6.64
N LEU A 81 1.21 4.94 -7.75
CA LEU A 81 -0.16 4.45 -7.86
C LEU A 81 -0.43 3.29 -6.88
N ASN A 82 0.47 2.30 -6.84
CA ASN A 82 0.38 1.16 -5.92
C ASN A 82 0.34 1.64 -4.46
N ARG A 83 1.23 2.57 -4.10
CA ARG A 83 1.29 3.15 -2.75
C ARG A 83 0.00 3.88 -2.38
N ALA A 84 -0.49 4.76 -3.28
CA ALA A 84 -1.72 5.53 -3.05
C ALA A 84 -2.94 4.61 -2.87
N MET A 85 -3.04 3.53 -3.67
CA MET A 85 -4.08 2.52 -3.53
C MET A 85 -4.00 1.77 -2.19
N GLY A 86 -2.80 1.38 -1.76
CA GLY A 86 -2.58 0.71 -0.48
C GLY A 86 -2.89 1.62 0.70
N GLU A 87 -2.55 2.89 0.61
CA GLU A 87 -2.86 3.91 1.60
C GLU A 87 -4.37 4.13 1.73
N LEU A 88 -5.07 4.29 0.61
CA LEU A 88 -6.52 4.43 0.60
C LEU A 88 -7.23 3.22 1.24
N LEU A 89 -6.81 1.99 0.90
CA LEU A 89 -7.35 0.77 1.52
C LEU A 89 -7.12 0.75 3.03
N LEU A 90 -5.88 1.05 3.46
CA LEU A 90 -5.52 1.06 4.88
C LEU A 90 -6.39 2.04 5.67
N HIS A 91 -6.54 3.27 5.17
CA HIS A 91 -7.35 4.28 5.83
C HIS A 91 -8.85 3.91 5.84
N ALA A 92 -9.36 3.34 4.76
CA ALA A 92 -10.74 2.85 4.71
C ALA A 92 -10.99 1.75 5.75
N GLN A 93 -10.06 0.81 5.91
CA GLN A 93 -10.14 -0.26 6.92
C GLN A 93 -10.01 0.29 8.35
N ALA A 94 -9.07 1.19 8.58
CA ALA A 94 -8.86 1.80 9.90
C ALA A 94 -10.09 2.59 10.35
N ARG A 95 -10.72 3.33 9.44
CA ARG A 95 -11.96 4.06 9.69
C ARG A 95 -13.12 3.11 10.00
N SER A 96 -13.32 2.07 9.19
CA SER A 96 -14.34 1.06 9.42
C SER A 96 -14.21 0.37 10.80
N ALA A 97 -12.98 0.07 11.19
CA ALA A 97 -12.70 -0.56 12.48
C ALA A 97 -12.73 0.44 13.66
N ARG A 98 -12.84 1.74 13.41
CA ARG A 98 -12.75 2.83 14.41
C ARG A 98 -11.51 2.73 15.31
N VAL A 99 -10.41 2.20 14.74
CA VAL A 99 -9.21 1.83 15.51
C VAL A 99 -8.30 3.02 15.76
N LEU A 100 -8.22 3.97 14.81
CA LEU A 100 -7.24 5.05 14.85
C LEU A 100 -7.70 6.25 15.69
N GLY A 101 -9.01 6.39 16.00
CA GLY A 101 -9.52 7.53 16.76
C GLY A 101 -9.04 8.86 16.15
N ASP A 102 -8.47 9.73 16.98
CA ASP A 102 -7.89 11.03 16.58
C ASP A 102 -6.41 10.93 16.18
N HIS A 103 -5.91 9.75 15.82
CA HIS A 103 -4.52 9.57 15.43
C HIS A 103 -4.20 10.37 14.15
N SER A 104 -3.01 10.97 14.08
CA SER A 104 -2.52 11.80 12.95
C SER A 104 -2.51 11.09 11.59
N LEU A 105 -2.59 9.77 11.57
CA LEU A 105 -2.73 8.95 10.36
C LEU A 105 -4.18 8.83 9.88
N ASN A 106 -5.16 9.38 10.63
CA ASN A 106 -6.54 9.36 10.21
C ASN A 106 -6.76 10.43 9.15
N LEU A 107 -7.01 10.02 7.91
CA LEU A 107 -7.38 10.96 6.84
C LEU A 107 -8.78 11.50 7.10
N ASP A 108 -8.94 12.81 6.97
CA ASP A 108 -10.24 13.45 6.86
C ASP A 108 -10.87 13.20 5.46
N GLN A 109 -12.06 13.68 5.26
CA GLN A 109 -12.77 13.48 4.00
C GLN A 109 -12.07 14.15 2.80
N ASP A 110 -11.43 15.28 3.03
CA ASP A 110 -10.67 16.00 1.99
C ASP A 110 -9.41 15.23 1.61
N GLY A 111 -8.74 14.61 2.56
CA GLY A 111 -7.60 13.71 2.34
C GLY A 111 -7.99 12.48 1.52
N PHE A 112 -9.12 11.84 1.83
CA PHE A 112 -9.66 10.73 1.02
C PHE A 112 -9.96 11.17 -0.42
N ALA A 113 -10.61 12.33 -0.59
CA ALA A 113 -10.92 12.88 -1.91
C ALA A 113 -9.65 13.27 -2.69
N ALA A 114 -8.63 13.78 -2.03
CA ALA A 114 -7.35 14.12 -2.65
C ALA A 114 -6.62 12.85 -3.13
N LEU A 115 -6.58 11.81 -2.31
CA LEU A 115 -5.95 10.53 -2.64
C LEU A 115 -6.67 9.84 -3.81
N ASP A 116 -7.99 9.86 -3.82
CA ASP A 116 -8.80 9.36 -4.93
C ASP A 116 -8.53 10.09 -6.25
N ARG A 117 -8.47 11.43 -6.22
CA ARG A 117 -8.11 12.23 -7.43
C ARG A 117 -6.71 11.87 -7.93
N GLN A 118 -5.75 11.69 -7.03
CA GLN A 118 -4.39 11.27 -7.39
C GLN A 118 -4.39 9.89 -8.06
N ILE A 119 -5.10 8.90 -7.50
CA ILE A 119 -5.20 7.55 -8.06
C ILE A 119 -5.78 7.59 -9.48
N GLU A 120 -6.87 8.33 -9.70
CA GLU A 120 -7.49 8.45 -11.02
C GLU A 120 -6.58 9.14 -12.04
N ALA A 121 -5.85 10.20 -11.63
CA ALA A 121 -4.87 10.88 -12.45
C ALA A 121 -3.68 9.98 -12.79
N ASP A 122 -3.17 9.23 -11.81
CA ASP A 122 -2.04 8.33 -12.01
C ASP A 122 -2.40 7.14 -12.91
N PHE A 123 -3.64 6.61 -12.83
CA PHE A 123 -4.11 5.62 -13.81
C PHE A 123 -4.17 6.21 -15.23
N ALA A 124 -4.69 7.41 -15.40
CA ALA A 124 -4.74 8.05 -16.71
C ALA A 124 -3.33 8.24 -17.30
N ALA A 125 -2.41 8.78 -16.51
CA ALA A 125 -1.02 8.98 -16.92
C ALA A 125 -0.30 7.65 -17.22
N ALA A 126 -0.54 6.60 -16.44
CA ALA A 126 0.06 5.29 -16.66
C ALA A 126 -0.43 4.65 -17.96
N ILE A 127 -1.72 4.78 -18.28
CA ILE A 127 -2.30 4.26 -19.52
C ILE A 127 -1.69 4.98 -20.75
N GLU A 128 -1.48 6.29 -20.68
CA GLU A 128 -0.85 7.06 -21.76
C GLU A 128 0.65 6.73 -21.90
N LEU A 129 1.36 6.59 -20.77
CA LEU A 129 2.80 6.36 -20.77
C LEU A 129 3.17 4.91 -21.15
N LEU A 130 2.28 3.94 -20.94
CA LEU A 130 2.51 2.51 -21.09
C LEU A 130 1.48 1.88 -22.06
N PRO A 131 1.50 2.24 -23.36
CA PRO A 131 0.49 1.75 -24.32
C PRO A 131 0.46 0.22 -24.47
N ALA A 132 1.59 -0.44 -24.29
CA ALA A 132 1.66 -1.92 -24.34
C ALA A 132 0.93 -2.58 -23.14
N GLN A 133 0.84 -1.91 -22.00
CA GLN A 133 0.16 -2.37 -20.79
C GLN A 133 -1.21 -1.70 -20.57
N ALA A 134 -1.66 -0.87 -21.54
CA ALA A 134 -2.88 -0.06 -21.39
C ALA A 134 -4.12 -0.89 -21.07
N GLU A 135 -4.30 -2.04 -21.72
CA GLU A 135 -5.45 -2.93 -21.47
C GLU A 135 -5.44 -3.45 -20.02
N ALA A 136 -4.29 -3.90 -19.52
CA ALA A 136 -4.15 -4.37 -18.16
C ALA A 136 -4.44 -3.24 -17.16
N LEU A 137 -3.92 -2.03 -17.41
CA LEU A 137 -4.15 -0.84 -16.57
C LEU A 137 -5.62 -0.40 -16.59
N HIS A 138 -6.29 -0.44 -17.74
CA HIS A 138 -7.73 -0.19 -17.82
C HIS A 138 -8.54 -1.17 -16.99
N LYS A 139 -8.19 -2.46 -17.02
CA LYS A 139 -8.84 -3.48 -16.17
C LYS A 139 -8.65 -3.18 -14.69
N GLN A 140 -7.44 -2.79 -14.27
CA GLN A 140 -7.18 -2.45 -12.86
C GLN A 140 -7.93 -1.18 -12.44
N ARG A 141 -8.01 -0.17 -13.30
CA ARG A 141 -8.80 1.04 -13.06
C ARG A 141 -10.29 0.74 -12.91
N LEU A 142 -10.84 -0.16 -13.72
CA LEU A 142 -12.24 -0.61 -13.58
C LEU A 142 -12.48 -1.35 -12.27
N ALA A 143 -11.55 -2.22 -11.85
CA ALA A 143 -11.61 -2.90 -10.56
C ALA A 143 -11.59 -1.91 -9.39
N TYR A 144 -10.72 -0.88 -9.45
CA TYR A 144 -10.71 0.21 -8.49
C TYR A 144 -12.06 0.94 -8.44
N ARG A 145 -12.57 1.38 -9.61
CA ARG A 145 -13.84 2.12 -9.72
C ARG A 145 -15.03 1.34 -9.20
N PHE A 146 -15.00 0.02 -9.32
CA PHE A 146 -16.06 -0.84 -8.78
C PHE A 146 -16.17 -0.74 -7.25
N VAL A 147 -15.04 -0.64 -6.54
CA VAL A 147 -15.01 -0.54 -5.07
C VAL A 147 -14.88 0.88 -4.55
N ARG A 148 -14.60 1.86 -5.42
CA ARG A 148 -14.29 3.25 -5.10
C ARG A 148 -15.31 3.89 -4.16
N LYS A 149 -16.62 3.72 -4.44
CA LYS A 149 -17.68 4.30 -3.61
C LYS A 149 -17.58 3.83 -2.15
N ARG A 150 -17.29 2.55 -1.94
CA ARG A 150 -17.15 1.96 -0.59
C ARG A 150 -15.87 2.40 0.11
N LEU A 151 -14.78 2.55 -0.65
CA LEU A 151 -13.51 3.06 -0.12
C LEU A 151 -13.64 4.49 0.41
N LEU A 152 -14.43 5.31 -0.27
CA LEU A 152 -14.62 6.74 0.04
C LEU A 152 -15.78 6.99 1.02
N ASP A 153 -16.60 5.98 1.32
CA ASP A 153 -17.76 6.12 2.20
C ASP A 153 -17.29 6.52 3.61
N PRO A 154 -17.77 7.64 4.17
CA PRO A 154 -17.40 8.05 5.53
C PRO A 154 -17.93 7.11 6.62
N ASP A 155 -18.98 6.36 6.34
CA ASP A 155 -19.54 5.34 7.26
C ASP A 155 -19.79 4.01 6.51
N PRO A 156 -18.72 3.28 6.16
CA PRO A 156 -18.81 2.08 5.31
C PRO A 156 -19.52 0.90 6.00
N GLY A 157 -19.92 1.02 7.25
CA GLY A 157 -20.45 -0.10 8.05
C GLY A 157 -19.40 -1.21 8.24
N GLN A 158 -19.84 -2.46 8.37
CA GLN A 158 -18.92 -3.60 8.37
C GLN A 158 -18.34 -3.79 6.96
N VAL A 159 -17.03 -3.66 6.85
CA VAL A 159 -16.29 -3.99 5.61
C VAL A 159 -16.28 -5.51 5.50
N ASP A 160 -16.97 -6.04 4.50
CA ASP A 160 -16.77 -7.41 4.08
C ASP A 160 -15.42 -7.51 3.33
N GLY A 161 -14.73 -8.65 3.39
CA GLY A 161 -13.43 -8.85 2.76
C GLY A 161 -13.39 -8.66 1.23
N SER A 162 -14.42 -8.01 0.65
CA SER A 162 -14.47 -7.71 -0.79
C SER A 162 -13.51 -6.59 -1.17
N LEU A 163 -13.35 -5.55 -0.31
CA LEU A 163 -12.42 -4.45 -0.57
C LEU A 163 -10.98 -4.97 -0.66
N GLU A 164 -10.56 -5.80 0.31
CA GLU A 164 -9.22 -6.40 0.30
C GLU A 164 -8.98 -7.25 -0.94
N ARG A 165 -9.97 -8.01 -1.38
CA ARG A 165 -9.85 -8.86 -2.56
C ARG A 165 -9.67 -8.04 -3.83
N TYR A 166 -10.52 -7.03 -4.05
CA TYR A 166 -10.44 -6.21 -5.26
C TYR A 166 -9.22 -5.31 -5.27
N VAL A 167 -8.99 -4.56 -4.20
CA VAL A 167 -7.83 -3.66 -4.10
C VAL A 167 -6.53 -4.46 -4.03
N GLY A 168 -6.50 -5.57 -3.28
CA GLY A 168 -5.35 -6.46 -3.24
C GLY A 168 -4.98 -7.03 -4.60
N GLY A 169 -5.97 -7.40 -5.41
CA GLY A 169 -5.76 -7.81 -6.81
C GLY A 169 -5.15 -6.70 -7.67
N VAL A 170 -5.62 -5.46 -7.50
CA VAL A 170 -5.03 -4.30 -8.19
C VAL A 170 -3.59 -4.06 -7.75
N LEU A 171 -3.32 -4.07 -6.43
CA LEU A 171 -1.97 -3.87 -5.88
C LEU A 171 -0.97 -4.90 -6.42
N LEU A 172 -1.34 -6.19 -6.42
CA LEU A 172 -0.50 -7.25 -6.95
C LEU A 172 -0.24 -7.07 -8.46
N SER A 173 -1.25 -6.69 -9.23
CA SER A 173 -1.10 -6.45 -10.67
C SER A 173 -0.19 -5.25 -10.96
N LEU A 174 -0.32 -4.16 -10.20
CA LEU A 174 0.54 -2.98 -10.34
C LEU A 174 2.00 -3.30 -9.95
N ASP A 175 2.19 -4.12 -8.91
CA ASP A 175 3.52 -4.57 -8.49
C ASP A 175 4.20 -5.42 -9.58
N MET A 176 3.45 -6.36 -10.17
CA MET A 176 3.93 -7.16 -11.30
C MET A 176 4.29 -6.31 -12.52
N LEU A 177 3.46 -5.31 -12.84
CA LEU A 177 3.75 -4.38 -13.94
C LEU A 177 5.00 -3.54 -13.63
N ALA A 178 5.15 -3.04 -12.40
CA ALA A 178 6.33 -2.27 -12.00
C ALA A 178 7.62 -3.10 -11.97
N ALA A 179 7.52 -4.42 -11.80
CA ALA A 179 8.65 -5.35 -11.84
C ALA A 179 9.04 -5.76 -13.26
N ASP A 180 8.28 -5.38 -14.28
CA ASP A 180 8.57 -5.72 -15.68
C ASP A 180 9.92 -5.12 -16.11
N PRO A 181 10.91 -5.95 -16.50
CA PRO A 181 12.21 -5.46 -16.97
C PRO A 181 12.13 -4.62 -18.24
N MET A 182 11.05 -4.76 -19.03
CA MET A 182 10.83 -3.93 -20.23
C MET A 182 10.54 -2.46 -19.92
N LEU A 183 10.29 -2.09 -18.66
CA LEU A 183 10.14 -0.70 -18.23
C LEU A 183 11.48 0.02 -18.04
N ASP A 184 12.59 -0.70 -17.99
CA ASP A 184 13.91 -0.10 -17.95
C ASP A 184 14.39 0.14 -19.39
N PRO A 185 14.98 1.32 -19.67
CA PRO A 185 15.65 1.52 -20.96
C PRO A 185 16.76 0.47 -21.09
N LEU A 186 16.79 -0.19 -22.24
CA LEU A 186 17.93 -1.03 -22.60
C LEU A 186 19.21 -0.18 -22.49
N PRO A 187 20.27 -0.70 -21.90
CA PRO A 187 21.54 0.02 -21.75
C PRO A 187 22.13 0.45 -23.10
#